data_4be28cf1b18627ab1ca36f6193ca3475
#
_entry.id   4be28cf1b18627ab1ca36f6193ca3475
#
_cell.length_a   1.000
_cell.length_b   1.000
_cell.length_c   1.000
_cell.angle_alpha   90.00
_cell.angle_beta   90.00
_cell.angle_gamma   90.00
#
_symmetry.space_group_name_H-M   'P 1'
#
loop_
_entity.id
_entity.type
_entity.pdbx_description
1 polymer ?
#
loop_
_entity_poly.entity_id
_entity_poly.type
_entity_poly.pdbx_seq_one_letter_code
_entity_poly.pdbx_strand_id
1 'polypeptide(L)'
;MTRSVAVKLTLYLCLIMPGLWWGYSGAVESSQNQSAETRDGSGAIDAVFTPPSPETIPPGLAGERIRLGYEIIEHTQQYAKRYVGNKLNCTNCHLDAGLNPNAASFVGLSVLYPEYRARVGKRVSLADRINECFERSMNGKPLPPDSSKLQAVISYIDWLSQNVPRGSTVAWRGISRISQSRQPDPIGGKSVFAKKCSFCHGTDGQGTMAAPPVWGPNSYNIAAGMARVSVAASFIKGNMPRGWGWSLSDDEAFDVAAYVNSQPRPDFPAKKFDWPKGGKPPDTPY
;
A
#
# COMPACT_ATOMS: atom_id res chain seq x y z
N MET A 1 28.59 52.45 -20.97
CA MET A 1 29.13 51.41 -21.88
C MET A 1 28.16 50.25 -21.83
N THR A 2 27.22 50.26 -22.77
CA THR A 2 26.15 49.28 -22.93
C THR A 2 26.58 48.24 -23.96
N ARG A 3 26.61 46.97 -23.59
CA ARG A 3 26.77 45.86 -24.54
C ARG A 3 25.45 45.13 -24.70
N SER A 4 24.87 45.30 -25.89
CA SER A 4 23.71 44.57 -26.41
C SER A 4 24.14 43.15 -26.81
N VAL A 5 23.38 42.11 -26.37
CA VAL A 5 23.54 40.75 -26.85
C VAL A 5 22.37 40.43 -27.78
N ALA A 6 22.70 40.21 -29.04
CA ALA A 6 21.75 39.86 -30.09
C ALA A 6 21.46 38.35 -30.03
N VAL A 7 20.19 38.00 -29.90
CA VAL A 7 19.70 36.63 -30.02
C VAL A 7 19.39 36.33 -31.49
N LYS A 8 20.08 35.36 -32.08
CA LYS A 8 19.79 34.86 -33.43
C LYS A 8 18.63 33.85 -33.37
N LEU A 9 17.53 34.25 -34.00
CA LEU A 9 16.37 33.38 -34.25
C LEU A 9 16.61 32.58 -35.54
N THR A 10 16.73 31.27 -35.46
CA THR A 10 16.83 30.38 -36.64
C THR A 10 15.44 29.88 -36.97
N LEU A 11 14.85 30.37 -38.05
CA LEU A 11 13.59 29.85 -38.62
C LEU A 11 13.88 28.53 -39.35
N TYR A 12 13.22 27.46 -38.95
CA TYR A 12 13.09 26.23 -39.73
C TYR A 12 11.82 26.28 -40.58
N LEU A 13 12.01 26.35 -41.89
CA LEU A 13 10.95 26.23 -42.89
C LEU A 13 10.61 24.74 -43.02
N CYS A 14 9.41 24.32 -42.62
CA CYS A 14 8.86 23.03 -42.98
C CYS A 14 8.10 23.10 -44.30
N LEU A 15 8.65 22.43 -45.33
CA LEU A 15 8.03 22.20 -46.63
C LEU A 15 6.81 21.30 -46.50
N ILE A 16 5.65 21.80 -46.94
CA ILE A 16 4.39 21.06 -47.02
C ILE A 16 4.36 20.34 -48.38
N MET A 17 4.37 19.02 -48.34
CA MET A 17 4.05 18.19 -49.53
C MET A 17 2.55 17.86 -49.52
N PRO A 18 1.83 17.99 -50.63
CA PRO A 18 0.46 17.48 -50.75
C PRO A 18 0.46 16.02 -51.14
N GLY A 19 0.06 15.15 -50.24
CA GLY A 19 -0.13 13.70 -50.45
C GLY A 19 -1.60 13.30 -50.41
N LEU A 20 -2.13 12.93 -51.52
CA LEU A 20 -3.28 12.11 -51.91
C LEU A 20 -4.17 11.56 -50.77
N TRP A 21 -5.40 12.03 -50.74
CA TRP A 21 -6.53 11.45 -50.04
C TRP A 21 -6.97 10.16 -50.77
N TRP A 22 -6.75 9.03 -50.14
CA TRP A 22 -7.52 7.81 -50.42
C TRP A 22 -8.51 7.61 -49.27
N GLY A 23 -9.79 7.69 -49.62
CA GLY A 23 -10.89 7.44 -48.69
C GLY A 23 -10.90 5.98 -48.25
N TYR A 24 -10.82 5.77 -46.95
CA TYR A 24 -11.14 4.50 -46.30
C TYR A 24 -12.38 4.72 -45.45
N SER A 25 -13.54 4.32 -46.00
CA SER A 25 -14.75 4.20 -45.22
C SER A 25 -14.63 2.95 -44.36
N GLY A 26 -14.01 3.10 -43.20
CA GLY A 26 -14.04 2.10 -42.15
C GLY A 26 -15.21 2.39 -41.20
N ALA A 27 -16.19 1.49 -41.19
CA ALA A 27 -17.26 1.49 -40.19
C ALA A 27 -16.65 1.49 -38.80
N VAL A 28 -16.99 2.49 -38.01
CA VAL A 28 -16.68 2.51 -36.58
C VAL A 28 -17.64 1.52 -35.93
N GLU A 29 -17.23 0.27 -35.83
CA GLU A 29 -17.83 -0.66 -34.86
C GLU A 29 -17.58 -0.12 -33.45
N SER A 30 -18.64 0.32 -32.83
CA SER A 30 -18.67 0.60 -31.40
C SER A 30 -18.39 -0.72 -30.66
N SER A 31 -17.11 -1.00 -30.35
CA SER A 31 -16.77 -2.05 -29.40
C SER A 31 -17.34 -1.63 -28.03
N GLN A 32 -18.54 -2.11 -27.74
CA GLN A 32 -19.02 -2.21 -26.37
C GLN A 32 -17.98 -3.02 -25.59
N ASN A 33 -17.27 -2.35 -24.71
CA ASN A 33 -16.33 -2.95 -23.77
C ASN A 33 -17.17 -3.76 -22.76
N GLN A 34 -17.53 -4.99 -23.14
CA GLN A 34 -18.02 -5.99 -22.21
C GLN A 34 -16.82 -6.37 -21.36
N SER A 35 -16.76 -5.83 -20.15
CA SER A 35 -15.90 -6.34 -19.10
C SER A 35 -16.21 -7.83 -18.93
N ALA A 36 -15.29 -8.68 -19.39
CA ALA A 36 -15.41 -10.12 -19.28
C ALA A 36 -15.38 -10.49 -17.80
N GLU A 37 -16.53 -10.87 -17.25
CA GLU A 37 -16.61 -11.55 -15.96
C GLU A 37 -15.98 -12.93 -16.12
N THR A 38 -14.74 -13.09 -15.64
CA THR A 38 -14.13 -14.41 -15.51
C THR A 38 -14.66 -15.06 -14.24
N ARG A 39 -15.39 -16.17 -14.37
CA ARG A 39 -15.86 -16.98 -13.23
C ARG A 39 -14.82 -18.09 -13.01
N ASP A 40 -14.31 -18.19 -11.78
CA ASP A 40 -13.64 -19.39 -11.34
C ASP A 40 -14.68 -20.51 -11.11
N GLY A 41 -14.20 -21.77 -11.04
CA GLY A 41 -15.09 -22.94 -10.84
C GLY A 41 -15.87 -22.94 -9.53
N SER A 42 -15.70 -21.94 -8.63
CA SER A 42 -16.41 -21.78 -7.35
C SER A 42 -17.67 -20.92 -7.48
N GLY A 43 -17.92 -20.34 -8.66
CA GLY A 43 -19.04 -19.40 -8.89
C GLY A 43 -18.78 -17.99 -8.36
N ALA A 44 -17.62 -17.71 -7.80
CA ALA A 44 -17.21 -16.37 -7.40
C ALA A 44 -16.83 -15.53 -8.62
N ILE A 45 -17.15 -14.23 -8.58
CA ILE A 45 -16.80 -13.27 -9.62
C ILE A 45 -15.42 -12.71 -9.30
N ASP A 46 -14.46 -12.81 -10.23
CA ASP A 46 -13.18 -12.14 -10.08
C ASP A 46 -13.35 -10.63 -10.24
N ALA A 47 -12.99 -9.88 -9.21
CA ALA A 47 -13.02 -8.43 -9.28
C ALA A 47 -11.93 -7.90 -10.21
N VAL A 48 -12.24 -6.82 -10.93
CA VAL A 48 -11.28 -6.03 -11.69
C VAL A 48 -10.77 -4.89 -10.82
N PHE A 49 -9.46 -4.63 -10.84
CA PHE A 49 -8.87 -3.50 -10.11
C PHE A 49 -9.28 -2.18 -10.76
N THR A 50 -10.36 -1.59 -10.26
CA THR A 50 -10.95 -0.37 -10.79
C THR A 50 -11.14 0.65 -9.67
N PRO A 51 -10.10 1.38 -9.26
CA PRO A 51 -10.25 2.45 -8.29
C PRO A 51 -11.17 3.54 -8.85
N PRO A 52 -12.03 4.13 -8.02
CA PRO A 52 -12.89 5.21 -8.46
C PRO A 52 -12.06 6.47 -8.78
N SER A 53 -12.53 7.25 -9.76
CA SER A 53 -11.95 8.55 -10.04
C SER A 53 -12.24 9.56 -8.92
N PRO A 54 -11.32 10.45 -8.55
CA PRO A 54 -11.54 11.50 -7.54
C PRO A 54 -12.77 12.38 -7.80
N GLU A 55 -13.15 12.57 -9.07
CA GLU A 55 -14.35 13.32 -9.48
C GLU A 55 -15.65 12.65 -9.03
N THR A 56 -15.61 11.35 -8.70
CA THR A 56 -16.78 10.61 -8.19
C THR A 56 -17.02 10.84 -6.70
N ILE A 57 -16.15 11.60 -6.01
CA ILE A 57 -16.38 11.96 -4.61
C ILE A 57 -17.60 12.91 -4.55
N PRO A 58 -18.67 12.53 -3.83
CA PRO A 58 -19.90 13.32 -3.80
C PRO A 58 -19.67 14.69 -3.16
N PRO A 59 -20.48 15.69 -3.46
CA PRO A 59 -20.47 16.98 -2.76
C PRO A 59 -21.00 16.85 -1.32
N GLY A 60 -20.77 17.88 -0.51
CA GLY A 60 -21.28 17.99 0.87
C GLY A 60 -20.61 17.07 1.88
N LEU A 61 -21.26 16.85 3.01
CA LEU A 61 -20.70 16.16 4.20
C LEU A 61 -20.16 14.75 3.91
N ALA A 62 -20.77 14.02 2.99
CA ALA A 62 -20.28 12.69 2.60
C ALA A 62 -18.92 12.77 1.92
N GLY A 63 -18.76 13.68 0.96
CA GLY A 63 -17.48 13.89 0.28
C GLY A 63 -16.40 14.49 1.19
N GLU A 64 -16.78 15.39 2.09
CA GLU A 64 -15.87 15.94 3.09
C GLU A 64 -15.30 14.83 3.99
N ARG A 65 -16.16 13.88 4.40
CA ARG A 65 -15.75 12.73 5.20
C ARG A 65 -14.80 11.81 4.43
N ILE A 66 -15.04 11.57 3.15
CA ILE A 66 -14.14 10.78 2.29
C ILE A 66 -12.78 11.47 2.18
N ARG A 67 -12.77 12.78 1.91
CA ARG A 67 -11.53 13.56 1.82
C ARG A 67 -10.75 13.57 3.15
N LEU A 68 -11.46 13.72 4.27
CA LEU A 68 -10.82 13.61 5.59
C LEU A 68 -10.20 12.22 5.80
N GLY A 69 -10.84 11.16 5.33
CA GLY A 69 -10.30 9.80 5.37
C GLY A 69 -9.01 9.66 4.58
N TYR A 70 -8.95 10.22 3.38
CA TYR A 70 -7.74 10.33 2.57
C TYR A 70 -6.62 11.07 3.32
N GLU A 71 -6.91 12.26 3.87
CA GLU A 71 -5.95 13.05 4.62
C GLU A 71 -5.39 12.31 5.85
N ILE A 72 -6.25 11.57 6.57
CA ILE A 72 -5.80 10.77 7.71
C ILE A 72 -4.84 9.67 7.25
N ILE A 73 -5.08 9.04 6.10
CA ILE A 73 -4.23 7.96 5.58
C ILE A 73 -2.89 8.50 5.12
N GLU A 74 -2.87 9.60 4.38
CA GLU A 74 -1.64 10.24 3.89
C GLU A 74 -0.85 10.90 5.02
N HIS A 75 -1.53 11.55 5.95
CA HIS A 75 -0.95 12.40 6.98
C HIS A 75 -1.38 11.98 8.38
N THR A 76 -1.30 10.67 8.70
CA THR A 76 -1.76 10.11 9.98
C THR A 76 -1.12 10.80 11.18
N GLN A 77 0.17 11.18 11.07
CA GLN A 77 0.90 11.91 12.10
C GLN A 77 0.28 13.28 12.42
N GLN A 78 -0.35 13.91 11.44
CA GLN A 78 -0.99 15.22 11.61
C GLN A 78 -2.42 15.06 12.10
N TYR A 79 -3.22 14.23 11.44
CA TYR A 79 -4.67 14.15 11.67
C TYR A 79 -5.07 13.21 12.81
N ALA A 80 -4.22 12.22 13.14
CA ALA A 80 -4.50 11.22 14.17
C ALA A 80 -3.37 11.08 15.22
N LYS A 81 -2.53 12.09 15.41
CA LYS A 81 -1.32 12.05 16.25
C LYS A 81 -1.52 11.44 17.65
N ARG A 82 -2.66 11.71 18.31
CA ARG A 82 -2.96 11.17 19.65
C ARG A 82 -3.05 9.65 19.71
N TYR A 83 -3.22 9.00 18.53
CA TYR A 83 -3.45 7.57 18.39
C TYR A 83 -2.24 6.85 17.78
N VAL A 84 -1.17 7.58 17.45
CA VAL A 84 0.05 7.05 16.82
C VAL A 84 1.20 7.16 17.81
N GLY A 85 1.93 6.06 18.00
CA GLY A 85 3.07 5.97 18.90
C GLY A 85 4.43 5.93 18.21
N ASN A 86 4.45 6.09 16.87
CA ASN A 86 5.68 6.09 16.07
C ASN A 86 5.66 7.22 15.02
N LYS A 87 6.53 7.19 14.02
CA LYS A 87 6.62 8.21 12.96
C LYS A 87 6.03 7.75 11.61
N LEU A 88 5.20 6.71 11.60
CA LEU A 88 4.61 6.20 10.36
C LEU A 88 3.26 6.86 10.04
N ASN A 89 2.94 6.90 8.75
CA ASN A 89 1.60 7.14 8.22
C ASN A 89 1.05 5.85 7.61
N CYS A 90 -0.25 5.72 7.46
CA CYS A 90 -0.87 4.54 6.85
C CYS A 90 -0.33 4.29 5.45
N THR A 91 -0.14 5.36 4.67
CA THR A 91 0.41 5.32 3.30
C THR A 91 1.84 4.78 3.23
N ASN A 92 2.59 4.68 4.33
CA ASN A 92 3.92 4.09 4.30
C ASN A 92 3.90 2.56 4.02
N CYS A 93 2.79 1.90 4.32
CA CYS A 93 2.58 0.49 4.01
C CYS A 93 1.48 0.28 2.96
N HIS A 94 0.46 1.15 2.96
CA HIS A 94 -0.62 1.18 1.99
C HIS A 94 -0.35 2.28 0.96
N LEU A 95 0.66 2.04 0.12
CA LEU A 95 1.22 3.04 -0.80
C LEU A 95 0.14 3.69 -1.66
N ASP A 96 0.38 4.97 -2.01
CA ASP A 96 -0.52 5.78 -2.82
C ASP A 96 -1.93 5.87 -2.19
N ALA A 97 -1.99 6.14 -0.88
CA ALA A 97 -3.22 6.17 -0.10
C ALA A 97 -4.06 4.87 -0.21
N GLY A 98 -3.42 3.73 -0.42
CA GLY A 98 -4.08 2.44 -0.60
C GLY A 98 -4.51 2.14 -2.04
N LEU A 99 -4.08 2.95 -3.01
CA LEU A 99 -4.35 2.73 -4.43
C LEU A 99 -3.36 1.78 -5.10
N ASN A 100 -2.22 1.48 -4.48
CA ASN A 100 -1.22 0.60 -5.07
C ASN A 100 -1.62 -0.88 -4.93
N PRO A 101 -1.84 -1.63 -6.03
CA PRO A 101 -2.27 -3.03 -5.97
C PRO A 101 -1.24 -3.98 -5.34
N ASN A 102 0.05 -3.61 -5.33
CA ASN A 102 1.12 -4.44 -4.77
C ASN A 102 1.43 -4.13 -3.29
N ALA A 103 0.74 -3.17 -2.69
CA ALA A 103 1.02 -2.66 -1.35
C ALA A 103 -0.20 -2.73 -0.42
N ALA A 104 -0.85 -3.90 -0.35
CA ALA A 104 -2.05 -4.12 0.46
C ALA A 104 -3.13 -3.04 0.21
N SER A 105 -3.56 -2.93 -1.05
CA SER A 105 -4.52 -1.93 -1.52
C SER A 105 -5.80 -1.89 -0.69
N PHE A 106 -6.43 -0.72 -0.63
CA PHE A 106 -7.75 -0.52 -0.04
C PHE A 106 -8.89 -0.67 -1.05
N VAL A 107 -8.60 -0.72 -2.34
CA VAL A 107 -9.60 -0.94 -3.39
C VAL A 107 -10.25 -2.31 -3.18
N GLY A 108 -11.57 -2.34 -3.03
CA GLY A 108 -12.32 -3.57 -2.75
C GLY A 108 -12.18 -4.12 -1.32
N LEU A 109 -11.47 -3.43 -0.43
CA LEU A 109 -11.21 -3.97 0.91
C LEU A 109 -12.48 -4.07 1.75
N SER A 110 -13.40 -3.10 1.70
CA SER A 110 -14.58 -3.07 2.57
C SER A 110 -15.57 -4.19 2.26
N VAL A 111 -15.62 -4.68 1.01
CA VAL A 111 -16.56 -5.78 0.65
C VAL A 111 -16.18 -7.12 1.28
N LEU A 112 -14.96 -7.25 1.80
CA LEU A 112 -14.45 -8.46 2.46
C LEU A 112 -14.84 -8.52 3.94
N TYR A 113 -15.31 -7.42 4.53
CA TYR A 113 -15.65 -7.36 5.96
C TYR A 113 -17.17 -7.47 6.19
N PRO A 114 -17.58 -8.09 7.33
CA PRO A 114 -16.76 -8.67 8.41
C PRO A 114 -16.15 -10.01 8.00
N GLU A 115 -14.86 -10.25 8.38
CA GLU A 115 -14.17 -11.50 8.09
C GLU A 115 -13.64 -12.20 9.34
N TYR A 116 -13.46 -13.55 9.26
CA TYR A 116 -12.79 -14.29 10.32
C TYR A 116 -11.27 -14.07 10.26
N ARG A 117 -10.69 -13.69 11.40
CA ARG A 117 -9.25 -13.51 11.53
C ARG A 117 -8.68 -14.45 12.59
N ALA A 118 -7.85 -15.40 12.14
CA ALA A 118 -7.24 -16.41 13.03
C ALA A 118 -6.41 -15.74 14.15
N ARG A 119 -5.76 -14.60 13.88
CA ARG A 119 -4.97 -13.88 14.89
C ARG A 119 -5.78 -13.53 16.14
N VAL A 120 -7.02 -13.11 15.98
CA VAL A 120 -7.89 -12.76 17.11
C VAL A 120 -8.97 -13.82 17.38
N GLY A 121 -9.03 -14.90 16.60
CA GLY A 121 -9.91 -16.03 16.79
C GLY A 121 -11.40 -15.77 16.60
N LYS A 122 -11.77 -14.63 15.96
CA LYS A 122 -13.17 -14.20 15.75
C LYS A 122 -13.36 -13.47 14.43
N ARG A 123 -14.62 -13.22 14.07
CA ARG A 123 -14.96 -12.28 12.99
C ARG A 123 -14.72 -10.85 13.47
N VAL A 124 -14.12 -10.04 12.62
CA VAL A 124 -13.81 -8.62 12.88
C VAL A 124 -14.44 -7.74 11.82
N SER A 125 -14.83 -6.54 12.22
CA SER A 125 -15.29 -5.48 11.32
C SER A 125 -14.10 -4.78 10.63
N LEU A 126 -14.36 -3.95 9.62
CA LEU A 126 -13.36 -3.06 9.04
C LEU A 126 -12.80 -2.08 10.09
N ALA A 127 -13.67 -1.58 10.99
CA ALA A 127 -13.26 -0.72 12.11
C ALA A 127 -12.25 -1.40 13.04
N ASP A 128 -12.51 -2.66 13.44
CA ASP A 128 -11.57 -3.45 14.23
C ASP A 128 -10.24 -3.62 13.49
N ARG A 129 -10.29 -3.90 12.19
CA ARG A 129 -9.07 -4.09 11.37
C ARG A 129 -8.24 -2.82 11.26
N ILE A 130 -8.87 -1.66 11.12
CA ILE A 130 -8.20 -0.35 11.13
C ILE A 130 -7.52 -0.14 12.49
N ASN A 131 -8.22 -0.42 13.58
CA ASN A 131 -7.68 -0.27 14.93
C ASN A 131 -6.53 -1.23 15.23
N GLU A 132 -6.55 -2.48 14.72
CA GLU A 132 -5.37 -3.36 14.77
C GLU A 132 -4.13 -2.72 14.13
N CYS A 133 -4.28 -1.91 13.07
CA CYS A 133 -3.16 -1.20 12.48
C CYS A 133 -2.66 -0.07 13.38
N PHE A 134 -3.56 0.68 14.02
CA PHE A 134 -3.16 1.72 14.97
C PHE A 134 -2.36 1.14 16.14
N GLU A 135 -2.78 0.00 16.69
CA GLU A 135 -2.10 -0.63 17.81
C GLU A 135 -0.76 -1.27 17.43
N ARG A 136 -0.67 -1.90 16.26
CA ARG A 136 0.48 -2.72 15.85
C ARG A 136 1.43 -1.98 14.90
N SER A 137 0.92 -1.54 13.75
CA SER A 137 1.75 -0.87 12.73
C SER A 137 2.11 0.55 13.15
N MET A 138 1.18 1.27 13.78
CA MET A 138 1.41 2.62 14.26
C MET A 138 1.91 2.66 15.72
N ASN A 139 2.09 1.50 16.36
CA ASN A 139 2.56 1.36 17.75
C ASN A 139 1.83 2.28 18.75
N GLY A 140 0.54 2.47 18.53
CA GLY A 140 -0.31 3.45 19.22
C GLY A 140 -1.49 2.82 19.92
N LYS A 141 -2.62 3.49 19.89
CA LYS A 141 -3.88 3.07 20.54
C LYS A 141 -5.06 3.18 19.59
N PRO A 142 -6.14 2.39 19.79
CA PRO A 142 -7.28 2.38 18.90
C PRO A 142 -8.02 3.72 18.89
N LEU A 143 -8.60 4.06 17.75
CA LEU A 143 -9.56 5.15 17.62
C LEU A 143 -10.88 4.73 18.29
N PRO A 144 -11.57 5.64 19.01
CA PRO A 144 -12.90 5.37 19.52
C PRO A 144 -13.87 4.94 18.40
N PRO A 145 -14.78 3.99 18.67
CA PRO A 145 -15.68 3.45 17.63
C PRO A 145 -16.53 4.50 16.92
N ASP A 146 -16.95 5.53 17.65
CA ASP A 146 -17.80 6.64 17.20
C ASP A 146 -17.00 7.87 16.72
N SER A 147 -15.67 7.80 16.72
CA SER A 147 -14.86 8.95 16.34
C SER A 147 -15.02 9.31 14.87
N SER A 148 -15.14 10.61 14.59
CA SER A 148 -15.19 11.12 13.21
C SER A 148 -14.00 10.68 12.37
N LYS A 149 -12.84 10.46 12.97
CA LYS A 149 -11.62 10.00 12.29
C LYS A 149 -11.75 8.54 11.81
N LEU A 150 -12.23 7.63 12.66
CA LEU A 150 -12.46 6.24 12.27
C LEU A 150 -13.52 6.16 11.17
N GLN A 151 -14.61 6.90 11.34
CA GLN A 151 -15.67 6.96 10.33
C GLN A 151 -15.18 7.55 9.00
N ALA A 152 -14.29 8.53 9.02
CA ALA A 152 -13.68 9.10 7.82
C ALA A 152 -12.79 8.08 7.08
N VAL A 153 -11.94 7.34 7.80
CA VAL A 153 -11.11 6.28 7.18
C VAL A 153 -11.98 5.18 6.59
N ILE A 154 -13.05 4.75 7.28
CA ILE A 154 -14.01 3.78 6.77
C ILE A 154 -14.67 4.31 5.49
N SER A 155 -15.16 5.56 5.50
CA SER A 155 -15.83 6.17 4.35
C SER A 155 -14.91 6.27 3.12
N TYR A 156 -13.63 6.52 3.31
CA TYR A 156 -12.66 6.52 2.22
C TYR A 156 -12.44 5.11 1.66
N ILE A 157 -12.29 4.09 2.51
CA ILE A 157 -12.12 2.70 2.08
C ILE A 157 -13.39 2.18 1.39
N ASP A 158 -14.58 2.56 1.88
CA ASP A 158 -15.86 2.23 1.26
C ASP A 158 -15.98 2.84 -0.13
N TRP A 159 -15.62 4.12 -0.26
CA TRP A 159 -15.58 4.80 -1.56
C TRP A 159 -14.62 4.13 -2.53
N LEU A 160 -13.41 3.75 -2.09
CA LEU A 160 -12.46 2.98 -2.92
C LEU A 160 -13.00 1.61 -3.33
N SER A 161 -13.96 1.07 -2.60
CA SER A 161 -14.52 -0.26 -2.84
C SER A 161 -15.83 -0.25 -3.64
N GLN A 162 -16.35 0.93 -4.01
CA GLN A 162 -17.69 1.08 -4.60
C GLN A 162 -17.88 0.32 -5.93
N ASN A 163 -16.78 0.12 -6.68
CA ASN A 163 -16.81 -0.58 -7.98
C ASN A 163 -16.57 -2.10 -7.85
N VAL A 164 -16.40 -2.63 -6.63
CA VAL A 164 -16.16 -4.05 -6.39
C VAL A 164 -17.41 -4.71 -5.80
N PRO A 165 -18.05 -5.66 -6.51
CA PRO A 165 -19.23 -6.35 -6.02
C PRO A 165 -18.93 -7.15 -4.74
N ARG A 166 -19.91 -7.24 -3.82
CA ARG A 166 -19.80 -8.11 -2.64
C ARG A 166 -19.73 -9.57 -3.08
N GLY A 167 -18.88 -10.34 -2.40
CA GLY A 167 -18.66 -11.76 -2.74
C GLY A 167 -17.65 -12.00 -3.86
N SER A 168 -17.05 -10.93 -4.41
CA SER A 168 -16.00 -11.08 -5.41
C SER A 168 -14.69 -11.58 -4.78
N THR A 169 -13.91 -12.31 -5.59
CA THR A 169 -12.50 -12.57 -5.32
C THR A 169 -11.71 -11.30 -5.60
N VAL A 170 -10.90 -10.85 -4.65
CA VAL A 170 -10.04 -9.66 -4.78
C VAL A 170 -8.58 -10.12 -4.88
N ALA A 171 -8.10 -10.30 -6.11
CA ALA A 171 -6.77 -10.87 -6.38
C ALA A 171 -5.60 -10.04 -5.82
N TRP A 172 -5.77 -8.71 -5.71
CA TRP A 172 -4.79 -7.79 -5.13
C TRP A 172 -4.92 -7.62 -3.60
N ARG A 173 -5.70 -8.48 -2.94
CA ARG A 173 -5.86 -8.46 -1.49
C ARG A 173 -4.54 -8.71 -0.79
N GLY A 174 -4.14 -7.78 0.07
CA GLY A 174 -2.91 -7.88 0.86
C GLY A 174 -1.66 -7.61 0.04
N ILE A 175 -0.65 -8.43 0.22
CA ILE A 175 0.63 -8.34 -0.48
C ILE A 175 0.87 -9.67 -1.18
N SER A 176 1.04 -9.64 -2.50
CA SER A 176 1.34 -10.83 -3.30
C SER A 176 2.59 -11.52 -2.79
N ARG A 177 2.47 -12.83 -2.50
CA ARG A 177 3.56 -13.59 -1.91
C ARG A 177 4.60 -13.95 -2.95
N ILE A 178 5.87 -13.82 -2.56
CA ILE A 178 7.01 -14.37 -3.31
C ILE A 178 7.48 -15.66 -2.66
N SER A 179 8.16 -16.52 -3.44
CA SER A 179 8.63 -17.81 -2.98
C SER A 179 9.97 -17.68 -2.25
N GLN A 180 10.09 -18.36 -1.12
CA GLN A 180 11.34 -18.49 -0.39
C GLN A 180 12.09 -19.73 -0.87
N SER A 181 13.25 -19.54 -1.51
CA SER A 181 14.06 -20.64 -2.07
C SER A 181 15.03 -21.25 -1.04
N ARG A 182 15.48 -20.45 -0.07
CA ARG A 182 16.43 -20.80 0.98
C ARG A 182 16.13 -20.04 2.28
N GLN A 183 16.85 -20.37 3.34
CA GLN A 183 16.80 -19.58 4.57
C GLN A 183 17.36 -18.15 4.29
N PRO A 184 16.66 -17.10 4.74
CA PRO A 184 17.13 -15.73 4.58
C PRO A 184 18.44 -15.49 5.32
N ASP A 185 19.34 -14.76 4.69
CA ASP A 185 20.65 -14.37 5.26
C ASP A 185 20.62 -12.90 5.70
N PRO A 186 20.47 -12.58 7.00
CA PRO A 186 20.47 -11.19 7.46
C PRO A 186 21.83 -10.51 7.31
N ILE A 187 22.95 -11.25 7.18
CA ILE A 187 24.28 -10.67 6.94
C ILE A 187 24.37 -10.18 5.50
N GLY A 188 23.96 -10.99 4.54
CA GLY A 188 23.79 -10.59 3.15
C GLY A 188 22.79 -9.44 3.02
N GLY A 189 21.68 -9.52 3.74
CA GLY A 189 20.64 -8.49 3.81
C GLY A 189 21.14 -7.14 4.28
N LYS A 190 22.09 -7.09 5.23
CA LYS A 190 22.77 -5.85 5.63
C LYS A 190 23.50 -5.20 4.45
N SER A 191 24.16 -6.00 3.61
CA SER A 191 24.84 -5.49 2.41
C SER A 191 23.82 -4.93 1.38
N VAL A 192 22.70 -5.65 1.16
CA VAL A 192 21.62 -5.16 0.30
C VAL A 192 21.04 -3.84 0.83
N PHE A 193 20.75 -3.76 2.14
CA PHE A 193 20.25 -2.55 2.77
C PHE A 193 21.21 -1.36 2.58
N ALA A 194 22.49 -1.56 2.84
CA ALA A 194 23.49 -0.51 2.70
C ALA A 194 23.59 0.03 1.26
N LYS A 195 23.46 -0.84 0.26
CA LYS A 195 23.61 -0.47 -1.15
C LYS A 195 22.34 0.10 -1.78
N LYS A 196 21.16 -0.39 -1.37
CA LYS A 196 19.91 -0.15 -2.10
C LYS A 196 18.82 0.58 -1.28
N CYS A 197 18.97 0.69 0.05
CA CYS A 197 17.92 1.17 0.94
C CYS A 197 18.34 2.35 1.81
N SER A 198 19.59 2.35 2.28
CA SER A 198 20.10 3.29 3.29
C SER A 198 20.08 4.75 2.85
N PHE A 199 20.18 5.02 1.55
CA PHE A 199 20.09 6.38 1.00
C PHE A 199 18.76 7.06 1.38
N CYS A 200 17.65 6.32 1.31
CA CYS A 200 16.32 6.85 1.64
C CYS A 200 15.97 6.62 3.12
N HIS A 201 16.24 5.41 3.66
CA HIS A 201 15.81 5.02 5.01
C HIS A 201 16.81 5.38 6.12
N GLY A 202 17.96 6.01 5.78
CA GLY A 202 19.06 6.24 6.71
C GLY A 202 19.92 4.99 6.91
N THR A 203 21.22 5.18 7.19
CA THR A 203 22.14 4.07 7.46
C THR A 203 21.80 3.33 8.75
N ASP A 204 21.13 4.03 9.67
CA ASP A 204 20.61 3.55 10.96
C ASP A 204 19.14 3.10 10.88
N GLY A 205 18.50 3.18 9.69
CA GLY A 205 17.11 2.79 9.44
C GLY A 205 16.06 3.64 10.15
N GLN A 206 16.44 4.80 10.68
CA GLN A 206 15.53 5.70 11.40
C GLN A 206 14.77 6.64 10.45
N GLY A 207 14.91 6.44 9.14
CA GLY A 207 14.27 7.25 8.12
C GLY A 207 15.00 8.56 7.85
N THR A 208 14.54 9.23 6.80
CA THR A 208 14.98 10.57 6.39
C THR A 208 13.75 11.39 6.00
N MET A 209 13.93 12.54 5.39
CA MET A 209 12.82 13.27 4.78
C MET A 209 12.21 12.52 3.58
N ALA A 210 12.98 11.63 2.94
CA ALA A 210 12.57 10.89 1.74
C ALA A 210 11.82 9.59 2.05
N ALA A 211 12.07 8.97 3.22
CA ALA A 211 11.48 7.67 3.56
C ALA A 211 11.33 7.46 5.07
N PRO A 212 10.33 6.67 5.50
CA PRO A 212 10.04 6.44 6.91
C PRO A 212 11.09 5.56 7.60
N PRO A 213 11.10 5.54 8.95
CA PRO A 213 11.89 4.57 9.71
C PRO A 213 11.41 3.14 9.47
N VAL A 214 12.35 2.19 9.38
CA VAL A 214 12.07 0.78 9.11
C VAL A 214 12.33 -0.13 10.32
N TRP A 215 12.99 0.36 11.36
CA TRP A 215 13.14 -0.27 12.68
C TRP A 215 13.27 0.78 13.80
N GLY A 216 13.48 0.35 15.03
CA GLY A 216 13.60 1.21 16.20
C GLY A 216 12.27 1.73 16.73
N PRO A 217 12.32 2.64 17.70
CA PRO A 217 11.13 3.12 18.44
C PRO A 217 10.14 3.89 17.56
N ASN A 218 10.61 4.43 16.45
CA ASN A 218 9.79 5.24 15.53
C ASN A 218 9.15 4.41 14.39
N SER A 219 9.33 3.08 14.39
CA SER A 219 8.77 2.17 13.40
C SER A 219 7.66 1.29 14.00
N TYR A 220 7.15 0.33 13.23
CA TYR A 220 6.12 -0.62 13.66
C TYR A 220 6.64 -1.56 14.78
N ASN A 221 5.70 -2.03 15.64
CA ASN A 221 6.05 -2.95 16.70
C ASN A 221 6.12 -4.42 16.23
N ILE A 222 6.58 -5.29 17.13
CA ILE A 222 6.82 -6.72 16.83
C ILE A 222 5.57 -7.46 16.35
N ALA A 223 4.36 -6.97 16.67
CA ALA A 223 3.10 -7.60 16.28
C ALA A 223 2.51 -7.06 14.97
N ALA A 224 3.17 -6.13 14.29
CA ALA A 224 2.76 -5.67 12.97
C ALA A 224 2.89 -6.78 11.92
N GLY A 225 2.09 -6.72 10.87
CA GLY A 225 2.21 -7.65 9.74
C GLY A 225 3.59 -7.62 9.11
N MET A 226 4.17 -6.42 8.97
CA MET A 226 5.51 -6.19 8.41
C MET A 226 6.65 -6.73 9.28
N ALA A 227 6.41 -7.08 10.55
CA ALA A 227 7.40 -7.75 11.39
C ALA A 227 7.64 -9.22 11.00
N ARG A 228 6.80 -9.79 10.13
CA ARG A 228 6.99 -11.11 9.54
C ARG A 228 7.87 -11.01 8.30
N VAL A 229 8.93 -11.80 8.26
CA VAL A 229 9.93 -11.76 7.18
C VAL A 229 9.29 -12.01 5.82
N SER A 230 8.38 -12.98 5.71
CA SER A 230 7.70 -13.30 4.45
C SER A 230 6.80 -12.15 3.93
N VAL A 231 6.19 -11.39 4.84
CA VAL A 231 5.37 -10.22 4.48
C VAL A 231 6.25 -9.06 4.04
N ALA A 232 7.29 -8.76 4.83
CA ALA A 232 8.23 -7.69 4.53
C ALA A 232 8.96 -7.95 3.21
N ALA A 233 9.46 -9.18 2.96
CA ALA A 233 10.12 -9.56 1.72
C ALA A 233 9.23 -9.33 0.51
N SER A 234 7.97 -9.78 0.58
CA SER A 234 7.00 -9.62 -0.49
C SER A 234 6.69 -8.14 -0.77
N PHE A 235 6.52 -7.33 0.29
CA PHE A 235 6.34 -5.88 0.14
C PHE A 235 7.56 -5.22 -0.48
N ILE A 236 8.75 -5.55 0.02
CA ILE A 236 10.02 -4.99 -0.49
C ILE A 236 10.20 -5.34 -1.95
N LYS A 237 10.02 -6.61 -2.33
CA LYS A 237 10.13 -7.07 -3.72
C LYS A 237 9.22 -6.27 -4.66
N GLY A 238 7.95 -6.13 -4.29
CA GLY A 238 6.95 -5.48 -5.15
C GLY A 238 7.08 -3.96 -5.24
N ASN A 239 7.69 -3.31 -4.23
CA ASN A 239 7.56 -1.87 -4.06
C ASN A 239 8.87 -1.10 -3.84
N MET A 240 9.97 -1.79 -3.53
CA MET A 240 11.25 -1.16 -3.18
C MET A 240 12.40 -1.61 -4.09
N PRO A 241 13.34 -0.71 -4.40
CA PRO A 241 13.33 0.73 -4.13
C PRO A 241 12.12 1.42 -4.76
N ARG A 242 11.60 2.48 -4.12
CA ARG A 242 10.40 3.19 -4.62
C ARG A 242 10.59 3.64 -6.05
N GLY A 243 9.63 3.30 -6.92
CA GLY A 243 9.70 3.52 -8.37
C GLY A 243 10.42 2.41 -9.15
N TRP A 244 11.09 1.48 -8.47
CA TRP A 244 11.81 0.34 -9.09
C TRP A 244 11.44 -1.00 -8.42
N GLY A 245 10.16 -1.18 -8.17
CA GLY A 245 9.64 -2.47 -7.71
C GLY A 245 10.07 -3.61 -8.63
N TRP A 246 10.16 -4.83 -8.07
CA TRP A 246 10.57 -6.06 -8.76
C TRP A 246 12.03 -6.10 -9.22
N SER A 247 12.85 -5.08 -8.91
CA SER A 247 14.27 -5.02 -9.30
C SER A 247 15.20 -5.87 -8.42
N LEU A 248 14.77 -6.24 -7.21
CA LEU A 248 15.50 -7.17 -6.35
C LEU A 248 15.25 -8.62 -6.80
N SER A 249 16.18 -9.55 -6.56
CA SER A 249 15.84 -10.97 -6.57
C SER A 249 14.95 -11.33 -5.37
N ASP A 250 14.28 -12.48 -5.39
CA ASP A 250 13.48 -12.94 -4.26
C ASP A 250 14.37 -13.15 -3.02
N ASP A 251 15.55 -13.74 -3.22
CA ASP A 251 16.53 -13.94 -2.15
C ASP A 251 17.02 -12.62 -1.56
N GLU A 252 17.36 -11.61 -2.39
CA GLU A 252 17.71 -10.28 -1.88
C GLU A 252 16.58 -9.65 -1.07
N ALA A 253 15.33 -9.82 -1.50
CA ALA A 253 14.16 -9.31 -0.79
C ALA A 253 13.97 -10.01 0.57
N PHE A 254 14.15 -11.34 0.63
CA PHE A 254 14.11 -12.10 1.88
C PHE A 254 15.28 -11.75 2.81
N ASP A 255 16.48 -11.63 2.29
CA ASP A 255 17.66 -11.29 3.08
C ASP A 255 17.55 -9.91 3.72
N VAL A 256 17.19 -8.90 2.93
CA VAL A 256 17.04 -7.54 3.48
C VAL A 256 15.84 -7.45 4.42
N ALA A 257 14.75 -8.19 4.21
CA ALA A 257 13.63 -8.28 5.13
C ALA A 257 14.05 -8.91 6.47
N ALA A 258 14.86 -9.97 6.42
CA ALA A 258 15.42 -10.61 7.62
C ALA A 258 16.35 -9.65 8.37
N TYR A 259 17.21 -8.92 7.68
CA TYR A 259 18.06 -7.90 8.29
C TYR A 259 17.24 -6.80 8.96
N VAL A 260 16.27 -6.21 8.28
CA VAL A 260 15.40 -5.15 8.82
C VAL A 260 14.61 -5.66 10.03
N ASN A 261 14.11 -6.90 9.98
CA ASN A 261 13.31 -7.46 11.06
C ASN A 261 14.13 -8.06 12.22
N SER A 262 15.44 -8.24 12.05
CA SER A 262 16.35 -8.56 13.16
C SER A 262 16.71 -7.35 14.03
N GLN A 263 16.45 -6.13 13.55
CA GLN A 263 16.76 -4.92 14.29
C GLN A 263 15.75 -4.68 15.44
N PRO A 264 16.18 -4.00 16.53
CA PRO A 264 15.32 -3.69 17.66
C PRO A 264 14.05 -2.93 17.24
N ARG A 265 12.91 -3.28 17.84
CA ARG A 265 11.63 -2.61 17.65
C ARG A 265 10.76 -2.69 18.89
N PRO A 266 9.72 -1.83 19.04
CA PRO A 266 8.82 -1.87 20.20
C PRO A 266 8.15 -3.23 20.37
N ASP A 267 8.01 -3.65 21.62
CA ASP A 267 7.20 -4.81 21.96
C ASP A 267 5.70 -4.50 21.91
N PHE A 268 4.88 -5.53 21.92
CA PHE A 268 3.41 -5.46 21.97
C PHE A 268 2.88 -6.39 23.05
N PRO A 269 2.57 -5.88 24.26
CA PRO A 269 2.18 -6.70 25.39
C PRO A 269 0.97 -7.61 25.15
N ALA A 270 0.00 -7.15 24.30
CA ALA A 270 -1.18 -7.93 23.95
C ALA A 270 -0.90 -9.09 22.97
N LYS A 271 0.32 -9.26 22.45
CA LYS A 271 0.72 -10.37 21.57
C LYS A 271 0.43 -11.75 22.15
N LYS A 272 0.40 -11.87 23.49
CA LYS A 272 0.09 -13.13 24.20
C LYS A 272 -1.33 -13.65 23.94
N PHE A 273 -2.22 -12.80 23.45
CA PHE A 273 -3.60 -13.17 23.09
C PHE A 273 -3.75 -13.51 21.61
N ASP A 274 -2.69 -13.38 20.81
CA ASP A 274 -2.73 -13.67 19.39
C ASP A 274 -2.83 -15.20 19.15
N TRP A 275 -3.59 -15.56 18.14
CA TRP A 275 -3.86 -16.96 17.73
C TRP A 275 -4.41 -17.87 18.82
N PRO A 276 -5.49 -17.48 19.51
CA PRO A 276 -6.03 -18.23 20.64
C PRO A 276 -6.51 -19.63 20.28
N LYS A 277 -6.73 -19.89 18.97
CA LYS A 277 -7.14 -21.21 18.44
C LYS A 277 -6.04 -21.88 17.61
N GLY A 278 -4.78 -21.46 17.75
CA GLY A 278 -3.67 -21.95 16.93
C GLY A 278 -3.59 -21.29 15.55
N GLY A 279 -2.77 -21.86 14.66
CA GLY A 279 -2.54 -21.32 13.31
C GLY A 279 -1.61 -20.10 13.29
N LYS A 280 -0.74 -19.95 14.29
CA LYS A 280 0.31 -18.93 14.31
C LYS A 280 1.27 -19.16 13.15
N PRO A 281 1.51 -18.15 12.30
CA PRO A 281 2.47 -18.27 11.21
C PRO A 281 3.91 -18.54 11.70
N PRO A 282 4.66 -19.43 11.03
CA PRO A 282 5.98 -19.86 11.51
C PRO A 282 7.02 -18.74 11.55
N ASP A 283 6.87 -17.71 10.72
CA ASP A 283 7.74 -16.53 10.68
C ASP A 283 7.29 -15.38 11.59
N THR A 284 6.43 -15.66 12.56
CA THR A 284 6.03 -14.69 13.58
C THR A 284 7.18 -14.51 14.58
N PRO A 285 7.64 -13.28 14.86
CA PRO A 285 8.84 -13.03 15.66
C PRO A 285 8.66 -13.20 17.19
N TYR A 286 7.51 -13.68 17.68
CA TYR A 286 7.19 -13.91 19.11
C TYR A 286 6.38 -15.17 19.33
#